data_7f386febbf804eb97655ea5c496eeaa8
#
_entry.id   7f386febbf804eb97655ea5c496eeaa8
#
_cell.length_a   1.000
_cell.length_b   1.000
_cell.length_c   1.000
_cell.angle_alpha   90.00
_cell.angle_beta   90.00
_cell.angle_gamma   90.00
#
_symmetry.space_group_name_H-M   'P 1'
#
loop_
_entity.id
_entity.type
_entity.pdbx_description
1 polymer ?
#
loop_
_entity_poly.entity_id
_entity_poly.type
_entity_poly.pdbx_seq_one_letter_code
_entity_poly.pdbx_strand_id
1 'polypeptide(L)'
;MIQVRRTAERDPFIFEVVVREGKGETRHHLTMSREMCERLTAGKHTPERCLEAAFRFLLDREPKESILRRFDVTAVSRYFPEFEREMPRYFSQF
;
A
#
# COMPACT_ATOMS: atom_id res chain seq x y z
N MET A 1 3.14 4.26 -12.54
CA MET A 1 2.02 3.31 -12.56
C MET A 1 2.17 2.28 -11.45
N ILE A 2 1.12 2.06 -10.71
CA ILE A 2 1.11 1.10 -9.60
C ILE A 2 0.12 -0.01 -9.94
N GLN A 3 0.60 -1.25 -9.96
CA GLN A 3 -0.25 -2.42 -10.18
C GLN A 3 -0.30 -3.23 -8.89
N VAL A 4 -1.50 -3.51 -8.42
CA VAL A 4 -1.71 -4.29 -7.20
C VAL A 4 -2.43 -5.58 -7.55
N ARG A 5 -1.86 -6.70 -7.12
CA ARG A 5 -2.47 -8.00 -7.30
C ARG A 5 -2.56 -8.70 -5.95
N ARG A 6 -3.76 -9.07 -5.56
CA ARG A 6 -3.96 -9.84 -4.33
C ARG A 6 -3.77 -11.32 -4.65
N THR A 7 -2.85 -11.97 -3.94
CA THR A 7 -2.51 -13.37 -4.18
C THR A 7 -3.12 -14.30 -3.14
N ALA A 8 -3.63 -13.77 -2.03
CA ALA A 8 -4.35 -14.56 -1.04
C ALA A 8 -5.47 -13.73 -0.44
N GLU A 9 -6.65 -14.31 -0.34
CA GLU A 9 -7.85 -13.63 0.14
C GLU A 9 -8.19 -13.93 1.59
N ARG A 10 -7.42 -14.82 2.22
CA ARG A 10 -7.58 -15.12 3.63
C ARG A 10 -6.83 -14.10 4.46
N ASP A 11 -7.20 -13.98 5.71
CA ASP A 11 -6.55 -13.09 6.66
C ASP A 11 -5.23 -13.70 7.13
N PRO A 12 -4.05 -13.07 6.92
CA PRO A 12 -3.90 -11.76 6.28
C PRO A 12 -3.99 -11.85 4.76
N PHE A 13 -4.40 -10.75 4.13
CA PHE A 13 -4.30 -10.62 2.69
C PHE A 13 -2.83 -10.58 2.29
N ILE A 14 -2.50 -11.15 1.14
CA ILE A 14 -1.16 -11.10 0.56
C ILE A 14 -1.24 -10.43 -0.80
N PHE A 15 -0.29 -9.53 -1.06
CA PHE A 15 -0.29 -8.75 -2.30
C PHE A 15 1.08 -8.77 -2.96
N GLU A 16 1.07 -8.70 -4.28
CA GLU A 16 2.23 -8.31 -5.06
C GLU A 16 1.94 -6.94 -5.64
N VAL A 17 2.84 -5.98 -5.43
CA VAL A 17 2.70 -4.63 -5.96
C VAL A 17 3.88 -4.35 -6.88
N VAL A 18 3.58 -3.90 -8.10
CA VAL A 18 4.59 -3.53 -9.08
C VAL A 18 4.49 -2.04 -9.30
N VAL A 19 5.60 -1.34 -9.13
CA VAL A 19 5.68 0.10 -9.36
C VAL A 19 6.55 0.35 -10.59
N ARG A 20 5.97 1.02 -11.58
CA ARG A 20 6.67 1.42 -12.80
C ARG A 20 6.71 2.94 -12.88
N GLU A 21 7.88 3.50 -12.76
CA GLU A 21 8.11 4.93 -12.92
C GLU A 21 9.41 5.13 -13.66
N GLY A 22 9.38 6.01 -14.65
CA GLY A 22 10.56 6.25 -15.48
C GLY A 22 10.95 4.98 -16.21
N LYS A 23 12.22 4.61 -16.13
CA LYS A 23 12.76 3.48 -16.90
C LYS A 23 12.78 2.16 -16.15
N GLY A 24 12.41 2.15 -14.90
CA GLY A 24 12.53 0.96 -14.09
C GLY A 24 11.23 0.53 -13.44
N GLU A 25 11.27 -0.68 -12.93
CA GLU A 25 10.15 -1.17 -12.13
C GLU A 25 10.69 -1.84 -10.86
N THR A 26 9.89 -1.79 -9.80
CA THR A 26 10.18 -2.50 -8.57
C THR A 26 8.99 -3.37 -8.21
N ARG A 27 9.28 -4.48 -7.50
CA ARG A 27 8.25 -5.42 -7.06
C ARG A 27 8.30 -5.53 -5.56
N HIS A 28 7.14 -5.54 -4.95
CA HIS A 28 7.01 -5.57 -3.50
C HIS A 28 5.99 -6.62 -3.10
N HIS A 29 6.25 -7.27 -1.98
CA HIS A 29 5.33 -8.26 -1.42
C HIS A 29 4.87 -7.77 -0.06
N LEU A 30 3.57 -7.65 0.11
CA LEU A 30 2.99 -7.08 1.32
C LEU A 30 1.97 -8.02 1.92
N THR A 31 1.85 -7.90 3.24
CA THR A 31 0.73 -8.49 3.96
C THR A 31 -0.08 -7.37 4.60
N MET A 32 -1.37 -7.61 4.77
CA MET A 32 -2.25 -6.68 5.47
C MET A 32 -3.36 -7.49 6.12
N SER A 33 -3.54 -7.32 7.43
CA SER A 33 -4.65 -7.98 8.10
C SER A 33 -5.97 -7.38 7.65
N ARG A 34 -7.02 -8.18 7.74
CA ARG A 34 -8.37 -7.69 7.42
C ARG A 34 -8.75 -6.52 8.33
N GLU A 35 -8.37 -6.60 9.60
CA GLU A 35 -8.63 -5.52 10.55
C GLU A 35 -7.96 -4.22 10.13
N MET A 36 -6.68 -4.30 9.73
CA MET A 36 -5.95 -3.12 9.26
C MET A 36 -6.58 -2.57 7.99
N CYS A 37 -7.01 -3.44 7.08
CA CYS A 37 -7.68 -3.02 5.86
C CYS A 37 -8.95 -2.22 6.17
N GLU A 38 -9.78 -2.73 7.05
CA GLU A 38 -11.01 -2.04 7.44
C GLU A 38 -10.73 -0.71 8.13
N ARG A 39 -9.70 -0.68 8.94
CA ARG A 39 -9.29 0.53 9.64
C ARG A 39 -8.81 1.61 8.68
N LEU A 40 -7.98 1.26 7.71
CA LEU A 40 -7.45 2.23 6.74
C LEU A 40 -8.50 2.70 5.75
N THR A 41 -9.42 1.82 5.37
CA THR A 41 -10.42 2.13 4.34
C THR A 41 -11.75 2.61 4.94
N ALA A 42 -11.92 2.49 6.25
CA ALA A 42 -13.20 2.71 6.91
C ALA A 42 -14.30 1.84 6.29
N GLY A 43 -13.93 0.66 5.77
CA GLY A 43 -14.86 -0.26 5.12
C GLY A 43 -15.41 0.22 3.78
N LYS A 44 -14.81 1.27 3.19
CA LYS A 44 -15.37 1.93 1.98
C LYS A 44 -14.60 1.63 0.71
N HIS A 45 -13.48 0.93 0.79
CA HIS A 45 -12.62 0.67 -0.37
C HIS A 45 -12.16 -0.77 -0.35
N THR A 46 -11.80 -1.29 -1.52
CA THR A 46 -11.27 -2.64 -1.63
C THR A 46 -9.87 -2.74 -1.06
N PRO A 47 -9.40 -3.95 -0.70
CA PRO A 47 -8.01 -4.13 -0.27
C PRO A 47 -7.00 -3.68 -1.33
N GLU A 48 -7.29 -3.94 -2.61
CA GLU A 48 -6.42 -3.51 -3.70
C GLU A 48 -6.30 -1.98 -3.75
N ARG A 49 -7.42 -1.29 -3.58
CA ARG A 49 -7.43 0.17 -3.58
C ARG A 49 -6.65 0.72 -2.40
N CYS A 50 -6.73 0.05 -1.27
CA CYS A 50 -5.98 0.42 -0.08
C CYS A 50 -4.48 0.38 -0.37
N LEU A 51 -4.00 -0.70 -1.00
CA LEU A 51 -2.59 -0.84 -1.35
C LEU A 51 -2.15 0.19 -2.38
N GLU A 52 -3.00 0.51 -3.34
CA GLU A 52 -2.69 1.53 -4.32
C GLU A 52 -2.53 2.89 -3.65
N ALA A 53 -3.45 3.23 -2.76
CA ALA A 53 -3.36 4.49 -2.01
C ALA A 53 -2.12 4.52 -1.13
N ALA A 54 -1.80 3.41 -0.46
CA ALA A 54 -0.61 3.32 0.38
C ALA A 54 0.67 3.55 -0.42
N PHE A 55 0.76 3.00 -1.62
CA PHE A 55 1.93 3.19 -2.46
C PHE A 55 2.01 4.60 -3.03
N ARG A 56 0.89 5.26 -3.32
CA ARG A 56 0.91 6.67 -3.69
C ARG A 56 1.44 7.52 -2.55
N PHE A 57 1.03 7.21 -1.32
CA PHE A 57 1.55 7.87 -0.13
C PHE A 57 3.07 7.69 -0.03
N LEU A 58 3.55 6.46 -0.20
CA LEU A 58 4.98 6.16 -0.09
C LEU A 58 5.77 6.86 -1.18
N LEU A 59 5.27 6.87 -2.42
CA LEU A 59 5.98 7.46 -3.54
C LEU A 59 6.06 8.99 -3.45
N ASP A 60 5.17 9.62 -2.70
CA ASP A 60 5.29 11.05 -2.42
C ASP A 60 6.44 11.37 -1.47
N ARG A 61 6.96 10.37 -0.77
CA ARG A 61 7.96 10.55 0.28
C ARG A 61 9.31 9.94 -0.03
N GLU A 62 9.34 8.93 -0.89
CA GLU A 62 10.59 8.26 -1.22
C GLU A 62 10.49 7.63 -2.61
N PRO A 63 11.63 7.44 -3.28
CA PRO A 63 11.62 6.78 -4.59
C PRO A 63 11.28 5.31 -4.44
N LYS A 64 10.78 4.70 -5.53
CA LYS A 64 10.35 3.31 -5.48
C LYS A 64 11.47 2.36 -5.03
N GLU A 65 12.71 2.70 -5.33
CA GLU A 65 13.87 1.88 -4.96
C GLU A 65 14.11 1.84 -3.45
N SER A 66 13.61 2.84 -2.74
CA SER A 66 13.77 2.92 -1.27
C SER A 66 12.66 2.20 -0.53
N ILE A 67 11.59 1.83 -1.21
CA ILE A 67 10.48 1.11 -0.58
C ILE A 67 10.91 -0.34 -0.34
N LEU A 68 10.67 -0.84 0.87
CA LEU A 68 11.02 -2.22 1.20
C LEU A 68 10.39 -3.20 0.22
N ARG A 69 11.09 -4.30 -0.03
CA ARG A 69 10.61 -5.33 -0.96
C ARG A 69 9.60 -6.27 -0.33
N ARG A 70 9.70 -6.47 0.97
CA ARG A 70 8.76 -7.32 1.73
C ARG A 70 8.45 -6.65 3.04
N PHE A 71 7.18 -6.40 3.31
CA PHE A 71 6.79 -5.81 4.58
C PHE A 71 5.29 -5.97 4.79
N ASP A 72 4.89 -5.84 6.07
CA ASP A 72 3.49 -5.71 6.41
C ASP A 72 3.09 -4.24 6.37
N VAL A 73 1.86 -3.95 6.00
CA VAL A 73 1.39 -2.57 5.88
C VAL A 73 1.58 -1.78 7.18
N THR A 74 1.54 -2.46 8.34
CA THR A 74 1.78 -1.80 9.63
C THR A 74 3.15 -1.15 9.72
N ALA A 75 4.13 -1.63 8.95
CA ALA A 75 5.47 -1.05 8.98
C ALA A 75 5.48 0.38 8.44
N VAL A 76 4.54 0.75 7.59
CA VAL A 76 4.49 2.10 7.03
C VAL A 76 4.34 3.14 8.13
N SER A 77 3.48 2.88 9.11
CA SER A 77 3.28 3.82 10.23
C SER A 77 4.50 3.97 11.12
N ARG A 78 5.40 2.97 11.12
CA ARG A 78 6.63 3.08 11.91
C ARG A 78 7.60 4.08 11.30
N TYR A 79 7.66 4.13 9.96
CA TYR A 79 8.54 5.07 9.26
C TYR A 79 7.87 6.42 9.05
N PHE A 80 6.55 6.41 8.89
CA PHE A 80 5.77 7.62 8.61
C PHE A 80 4.56 7.64 9.54
N PRO A 81 4.71 8.20 10.75
CA PRO A 81 3.62 8.17 11.74
C PRO A 81 2.32 8.82 11.26
N GLU A 82 2.39 9.68 10.25
CA GLU A 82 1.21 10.36 9.68
C GLU A 82 0.42 9.48 8.70
N PHE A 83 0.88 8.26 8.42
CA PHE A 83 0.32 7.43 7.35
C PHE A 83 -1.20 7.27 7.47
N GLU A 84 -1.69 6.81 8.61
CA GLU A 84 -3.12 6.54 8.76
C GLU A 84 -3.95 7.82 8.65
N ARG A 85 -3.43 8.92 9.18
CA ARG A 85 -4.12 10.22 9.13
C ARG A 85 -4.22 10.75 7.70
N GLU A 86 -3.21 10.47 6.88
CA GLU A 86 -3.13 10.98 5.51
C GLU A 86 -3.87 10.11 4.49
N MET A 87 -4.18 8.88 4.82
CA MET A 87 -4.80 7.96 3.87
C MET A 87 -6.08 8.47 3.22
N PRO A 88 -7.00 9.15 3.92
CA PRO A 88 -8.21 9.67 3.26
C PRO A 88 -7.92 10.56 2.06
N ARG A 89 -6.83 11.34 2.10
CA ARG A 89 -6.43 12.17 0.96
C ARG A 89 -6.08 11.33 -0.26
N TYR A 90 -5.42 10.21 -0.03
CA TYR A 90 -4.97 9.35 -1.12
C TYR A 90 -6.11 8.55 -1.72
N PHE A 91 -7.12 8.22 -0.93
CA PHE A 91 -8.31 7.59 -1.46
C PHE A 91 -9.09 8.55 -2.37
N SER A 92 -9.09 9.83 -2.08
CA SER A 92 -9.82 10.80 -2.88
C SER A 92 -9.12 11.16 -4.20
N GLN A 93 -7.92 10.65 -4.44
CA GLN A 93 -7.19 10.87 -5.69
C GLN A 93 -7.65 9.95 -6.82
N PHE A 94 -8.51 9.01 -6.56
CA PHE A 94 -8.98 8.05 -7.56
C PHE A 94 -10.26 8.50 -8.23
#